data_a3386290ec0b220fc9c7f74877217d9d
#
_entry.id   a3386290ec0b220fc9c7f74877217d9d
#
_cell.length_a   1.000
_cell.length_b   1.000
_cell.length_c   1.000
_cell.angle_alpha   90.00
_cell.angle_beta   90.00
_cell.angle_gamma   90.00
#
_symmetry.space_group_name_H-M   'P 1'
#
loop_
_entity.id
_entity.type
_entity.pdbx_description
1 polymer ?
#
loop_
_entity_poly.entity_id
_entity_poly.type
_entity_poly.pdbx_seq_one_letter_code
_entity_poly.pdbx_strand_id
1 'polypeptide(L)'
;MGIPITGTREAMMAKLKAKGFTEKTQENEVGVELKGKYLGKDVWLRIYNSNKSKTVYLIDIFFKKGQFMDLYEQYLDCREKFNGIYGKPTEILDEPFEETLKYGKLPMCATYYKSSKGLVSLEISDDMHCVEISFQDKHNAEVMRKEKPQKNVKK
;
A
#
# COMPACT_ATOMS: atom_id res chain seq x y z
N MET A 1 -10.59 -0.04 -9.25
CA MET A 1 -11.46 0.05 -8.06
C MET A 1 -10.60 0.00 -6.81
N GLY A 2 -10.61 1.05 -6.01
CA GLY A 2 -9.96 1.06 -4.71
C GLY A 2 -10.66 0.06 -3.76
N ILE A 3 -9.91 -0.55 -2.86
CA ILE A 3 -10.48 -1.34 -1.78
C ILE A 3 -10.83 -0.36 -0.66
N PRO A 4 -12.12 -0.13 -0.34
CA PRO A 4 -12.46 0.78 0.74
C PRO A 4 -11.97 0.21 2.06
N ILE A 5 -11.12 0.97 2.75
CA ILE A 5 -10.64 0.62 4.09
C ILE A 5 -11.73 1.00 5.08
N THR A 6 -12.46 0.02 5.55
CA THR A 6 -13.53 0.25 6.51
C THR A 6 -13.56 -0.85 7.56
N GLY A 7 -13.80 -0.46 8.80
CA GLY A 7 -14.07 -1.36 9.90
C GLY A 7 -12.84 -2.07 10.46
N THR A 8 -13.09 -3.21 11.07
CA THR A 8 -12.10 -4.02 11.76
C THR A 8 -11.35 -4.96 10.81
N ARG A 9 -10.23 -5.48 11.28
CA ARG A 9 -9.46 -6.52 10.56
C ARG A 9 -10.34 -7.69 10.15
N GLU A 10 -11.16 -8.20 11.04
CA GLU A 10 -12.07 -9.32 10.78
C GLU A 10 -13.04 -9.00 9.63
N ALA A 11 -13.70 -7.84 9.67
CA ALA A 11 -14.60 -7.40 8.61
C ALA A 11 -13.87 -7.20 7.27
N MET A 12 -12.68 -6.63 7.30
CA MET A 12 -11.87 -6.42 6.10
C MET A 12 -11.40 -7.74 5.49
N MET A 13 -10.95 -8.67 6.31
CA MET A 13 -10.56 -10.01 5.86
C MET A 13 -11.73 -10.76 5.22
N ALA A 14 -12.93 -10.67 5.79
CA ALA A 14 -14.12 -11.28 5.21
C ALA A 14 -14.41 -10.73 3.81
N LYS A 15 -14.30 -9.42 3.61
CA LYS A 15 -14.45 -8.79 2.28
C LYS A 15 -13.40 -9.25 1.28
N LEU A 16 -12.16 -9.36 1.70
CA LEU A 16 -11.06 -9.80 0.84
C LEU A 16 -11.17 -11.29 0.49
N LYS A 17 -11.53 -12.12 1.44
CA LYS A 17 -11.80 -13.56 1.18
C LYS A 17 -12.96 -13.75 0.20
N ALA A 18 -14.01 -12.95 0.29
CA ALA A 18 -15.10 -12.95 -0.69
C ALA A 18 -14.64 -12.56 -2.11
N LYS A 19 -13.54 -11.81 -2.23
CA LYS A 19 -12.90 -11.48 -3.51
C LYS A 19 -11.85 -12.50 -3.97
N GLY A 20 -11.68 -13.60 -3.26
CA GLY A 20 -10.76 -14.67 -3.61
C GLY A 20 -9.37 -14.59 -2.98
N PHE A 21 -9.14 -13.65 -2.06
CA PHE A 21 -7.89 -13.62 -1.30
C PHE A 21 -7.81 -14.73 -0.26
N THR A 22 -6.62 -15.28 -0.08
CA THR A 22 -6.35 -16.32 0.92
C THR A 22 -5.24 -15.89 1.86
N GLU A 23 -5.28 -16.32 3.11
CA GLU A 23 -4.21 -16.03 4.06
C GLU A 23 -2.89 -16.65 3.63
N LYS A 24 -1.81 -15.88 3.71
CA LYS A 24 -0.45 -16.31 3.37
C LYS A 24 0.35 -16.71 4.59
N THR A 25 0.20 -15.98 5.69
CA THR A 25 0.92 -16.18 6.95
C THR A 25 -0.03 -16.16 8.12
N GLN A 26 0.45 -16.64 9.30
CA GLN A 26 -0.30 -16.50 10.53
C GLN A 26 -0.51 -15.02 10.89
N GLU A 27 -1.69 -14.73 11.41
CA GLU A 27 -2.01 -13.40 11.93
C GLU A 27 -1.10 -13.06 13.13
N ASN A 28 -0.71 -11.79 13.19
CA ASN A 28 -0.12 -11.21 14.39
C ASN A 28 -1.03 -10.09 14.94
N GLU A 29 -0.63 -9.48 16.05
CA GLU A 29 -1.47 -8.46 16.71
C GLU A 29 -1.74 -7.22 15.85
N VAL A 30 -0.84 -6.88 14.94
CA VAL A 30 -0.85 -5.61 14.18
C VAL A 30 -1.07 -5.78 12.69
N GLY A 31 -1.12 -7.00 12.18
CA GLY A 31 -1.30 -7.21 10.75
C GLY A 31 -1.50 -8.65 10.31
N VAL A 32 -1.88 -8.82 9.07
CA VAL A 32 -2.05 -10.11 8.39
C VAL A 32 -1.72 -9.98 6.92
N GLU A 33 -1.11 -11.01 6.35
CA GLU A 33 -0.81 -11.09 4.92
C GLU A 33 -1.77 -12.05 4.19
N LEU A 34 -2.22 -11.62 3.03
CA LEU A 34 -3.04 -12.40 2.13
C LEU A 34 -2.41 -12.39 0.73
N LYS A 35 -2.79 -13.36 -0.07
CA LYS A 35 -2.44 -13.43 -1.50
C LYS A 35 -3.70 -13.54 -2.35
N GLY A 36 -3.67 -12.98 -3.54
CA GLY A 36 -4.80 -12.99 -4.46
C GLY A 36 -4.49 -12.23 -5.74
N LYS A 37 -5.52 -11.70 -6.38
CA LYS A 37 -5.41 -10.91 -7.61
C LYS A 37 -5.89 -9.48 -7.40
N TYR A 38 -5.14 -8.54 -7.95
CA TYR A 38 -5.49 -7.14 -8.03
C TYR A 38 -5.14 -6.59 -9.41
N LEU A 39 -6.07 -5.89 -10.04
CA LEU A 39 -5.95 -5.42 -11.43
C LEU A 39 -5.53 -6.53 -12.42
N GLY A 40 -6.05 -7.75 -12.21
CA GLY A 40 -5.76 -8.91 -13.04
C GLY A 40 -4.37 -9.55 -12.83
N LYS A 41 -3.60 -9.10 -11.87
CA LYS A 41 -2.25 -9.58 -11.56
C LYS A 41 -2.22 -10.27 -10.20
N ASP A 42 -1.36 -11.27 -10.07
CA ASP A 42 -1.08 -11.89 -8.78
C ASP A 42 -0.35 -10.91 -7.87
N VAL A 43 -0.85 -10.78 -6.65
CA VAL A 43 -0.32 -9.88 -5.63
C VAL A 43 -0.33 -10.57 -4.27
N TRP A 44 0.51 -10.07 -3.38
CA TRP A 44 0.25 -10.23 -1.97
C TRP A 44 -0.20 -8.90 -1.37
N LEU A 45 -0.92 -8.98 -0.28
CA LEU A 45 -1.53 -7.84 0.38
C LEU A 45 -1.26 -7.94 1.87
N ARG A 46 -0.91 -6.82 2.47
CA ARG A 46 -0.72 -6.71 3.92
C ARG A 46 -1.72 -5.73 4.49
N ILE A 47 -2.48 -6.17 5.50
CA ILE A 47 -3.41 -5.34 6.27
C ILE A 47 -2.73 -4.95 7.57
N TYR A 48 -2.80 -3.67 7.92
CA TYR A 48 -2.36 -3.14 9.20
C TYR A 48 -3.55 -2.62 9.99
N ASN A 49 -3.61 -2.99 11.25
CA ASN A 49 -4.68 -2.59 12.17
C ASN A 49 -4.14 -1.97 13.44
N SER A 50 -4.98 -1.18 14.09
CA SER A 50 -4.71 -0.64 15.42
C SER A 50 -4.64 -1.77 16.47
N ASN A 51 -4.00 -1.48 17.59
CA ASN A 51 -3.67 -2.51 18.58
C ASN A 51 -4.90 -2.98 19.38
N LYS A 52 -5.75 -2.06 19.81
CA LYS A 52 -6.90 -2.39 20.69
C LYS A 52 -8.17 -2.70 19.91
N SER A 53 -8.65 -1.76 19.12
CA SER A 53 -9.91 -1.90 18.37
C SER A 53 -9.78 -2.75 17.11
N LYS A 54 -8.55 -3.12 16.70
CA LYS A 54 -8.29 -3.83 15.44
C LYS A 54 -8.83 -3.09 14.19
N THR A 55 -8.90 -1.77 14.26
CA THR A 55 -9.32 -0.91 13.15
C THR A 55 -8.26 -0.90 12.06
N VAL A 56 -8.63 -1.24 10.84
CA VAL A 56 -7.71 -1.23 9.69
C VAL A 56 -7.47 0.21 9.25
N TYR A 57 -6.23 0.62 9.18
CA TYR A 57 -5.85 1.97 8.77
C TYR A 57 -4.98 2.01 7.52
N LEU A 58 -4.33 0.90 7.16
CA LEU A 58 -3.42 0.81 6.03
C LEU A 58 -3.52 -0.55 5.36
N ILE A 59 -3.52 -0.55 4.04
CA ILE A 59 -3.39 -1.75 3.22
C ILE A 59 -2.28 -1.50 2.21
N ASP A 60 -1.29 -2.37 2.18
CA ASP A 60 -0.24 -2.39 1.18
C ASP A 60 -0.46 -3.55 0.21
N ILE A 61 -0.33 -3.28 -1.07
CA ILE A 61 -0.41 -4.27 -2.13
C ILE A 61 0.93 -4.33 -2.83
N PHE A 62 1.50 -5.53 -2.94
CA PHE A 62 2.79 -5.79 -3.57
C PHE A 62 2.60 -6.65 -4.82
N PHE A 63 3.06 -6.15 -5.96
CA PHE A 63 3.11 -6.91 -7.20
C PHE A 63 4.35 -7.81 -7.24
N LYS A 64 4.46 -8.63 -8.27
CA LYS A 64 5.61 -9.52 -8.45
C LYS A 64 6.91 -8.73 -8.62
N LYS A 65 7.99 -9.22 -8.02
CA LYS A 65 9.36 -8.71 -8.23
C LYS A 65 9.75 -8.78 -9.70
N GLY A 66 10.57 -7.83 -10.15
CA GLY A 66 11.01 -7.79 -11.53
C GLY A 66 12.19 -6.85 -11.77
N GLN A 67 12.59 -6.75 -13.02
CA GLN A 67 13.60 -5.80 -13.49
C GLN A 67 13.00 -4.38 -13.54
N PHE A 68 13.83 -3.36 -13.37
CA PHE A 68 13.36 -1.97 -13.28
C PHE A 68 12.47 -1.54 -14.45
N MET A 69 12.84 -1.85 -15.68
CA MET A 69 12.04 -1.42 -16.85
C MET A 69 10.65 -2.04 -16.86
N ASP A 70 10.52 -3.31 -16.46
CA ASP A 70 9.21 -3.97 -16.31
C ASP A 70 8.40 -3.38 -15.16
N LEU A 71 9.06 -3.05 -14.06
CA LEU A 71 8.43 -2.39 -12.91
C LEU A 71 7.98 -0.98 -13.26
N TYR A 72 8.79 -0.24 -14.01
CA TYR A 72 8.45 1.11 -14.44
C TYR A 72 7.24 1.13 -15.38
N GLU A 73 7.17 0.21 -16.32
CA GLU A 73 6.02 0.03 -17.22
C GLU A 73 4.75 -0.31 -16.43
N GLN A 74 4.84 -1.22 -15.48
CA GLN A 74 3.74 -1.57 -14.57
C GLN A 74 3.32 -0.38 -13.69
N TYR A 75 4.29 0.37 -13.18
CA TYR A 75 4.06 1.59 -12.41
C TYR A 75 3.27 2.63 -13.22
N LEU A 76 3.65 2.88 -14.46
CA LEU A 76 2.96 3.81 -15.35
C LEU A 76 1.54 3.33 -15.69
N ASP A 77 1.35 2.06 -15.92
CA ASP A 77 0.04 1.46 -16.18
C ASP A 77 -0.90 1.61 -14.97
N CYS A 78 -0.41 1.35 -13.76
CA CYS A 78 -1.17 1.58 -12.54
C CYS A 78 -1.50 3.07 -12.35
N ARG A 79 -0.56 3.97 -12.64
CA ARG A 79 -0.79 5.42 -12.53
C ARG A 79 -1.89 5.89 -13.49
N GLU A 80 -1.91 5.41 -14.71
CA GLU A 80 -2.96 5.73 -15.67
C GLU A 80 -4.34 5.28 -15.16
N LYS A 81 -4.45 4.07 -14.64
CA LYS A 81 -5.68 3.55 -14.04
C LYS A 81 -6.12 4.39 -12.83
N PHE A 82 -5.18 4.77 -11.96
CA PHE A 82 -5.48 5.59 -10.80
C PHE A 82 -5.84 7.03 -11.15
N ASN A 83 -5.27 7.59 -12.20
CA ASN A 83 -5.70 8.91 -12.72
C ASN A 83 -7.16 8.88 -13.17
N GLY A 84 -7.63 7.76 -13.74
CA GLY A 84 -9.03 7.56 -14.08
C GLY A 84 -9.97 7.47 -12.87
N ILE A 85 -9.47 6.99 -11.74
CA ILE A 85 -10.24 6.80 -10.49
C ILE A 85 -10.18 8.03 -9.60
N TYR A 86 -8.99 8.58 -9.37
CA TYR A 86 -8.70 9.63 -8.38
C TYR A 86 -8.47 11.01 -8.99
N GLY A 87 -8.40 11.11 -10.32
CA GLY A 87 -8.04 12.33 -11.01
C GLY A 87 -6.54 12.60 -11.03
N LYS A 88 -6.17 13.88 -11.15
CA LYS A 88 -4.77 14.29 -11.20
C LYS A 88 -4.03 13.95 -9.90
N PRO A 89 -2.82 13.37 -9.97
CA PRO A 89 -2.00 13.14 -8.79
C PRO A 89 -1.71 14.45 -8.03
N THR A 90 -1.64 14.36 -6.72
CA THR A 90 -1.24 15.49 -5.86
C THR A 90 0.25 15.78 -5.99
N GLU A 91 1.05 14.72 -6.16
CA GLU A 91 2.50 14.80 -6.25
C GLU A 91 3.05 13.62 -7.06
N ILE A 92 4.07 13.87 -7.87
CA ILE A 92 4.84 12.86 -8.60
C ILE A 92 6.31 13.09 -8.30
N LEU A 93 7.00 12.05 -7.82
CA LEU A 93 8.43 12.05 -7.51
C LEU A 93 9.11 10.97 -8.36
N ASP A 94 9.41 11.29 -9.62
CA ASP A 94 10.13 10.39 -10.52
C ASP A 94 11.55 10.91 -10.70
N GLU A 95 12.54 10.18 -10.20
CA GLU A 95 13.96 10.51 -10.43
C GLU A 95 14.38 10.19 -11.87
N PRO A 96 15.35 10.95 -12.44
CA PRO A 96 15.98 10.62 -13.71
C PRO A 96 16.71 9.27 -13.60
N PHE A 97 16.19 8.24 -14.25
CA PHE A 97 16.72 6.88 -14.08
C PHE A 97 18.03 6.60 -14.83
N GLU A 98 18.38 7.37 -15.85
CA GLU A 98 19.65 7.20 -16.56
C GLU A 98 20.85 7.39 -15.64
N GLU A 99 20.84 8.42 -14.77
CA GLU A 99 21.92 8.66 -13.81
C GLU A 99 21.89 7.64 -12.67
N THR A 100 20.69 7.33 -12.15
CA THR A 100 20.55 6.45 -10.99
C THR A 100 20.95 5.02 -11.30
N LEU A 101 20.59 4.50 -12.47
CA LEU A 101 20.99 3.16 -12.94
C LEU A 101 22.51 3.04 -13.13
N LYS A 102 23.20 4.13 -13.48
CA LYS A 102 24.66 4.19 -13.59
C LYS A 102 25.38 3.81 -12.29
N TYR A 103 24.74 4.08 -11.14
CA TYR A 103 25.28 3.78 -9.82
C TYR A 103 24.74 2.47 -9.23
N GLY A 104 24.05 1.65 -10.00
CA GLY A 104 23.48 0.38 -9.55
C GLY A 104 22.31 0.52 -8.59
N LYS A 105 21.68 1.70 -8.54
CA LYS A 105 20.50 1.98 -7.70
C LYS A 105 19.23 1.98 -8.53
N LEU A 106 18.11 1.58 -7.92
CA LEU A 106 16.80 1.78 -8.53
C LEU A 106 16.40 3.26 -8.41
N PRO A 107 15.92 3.89 -9.51
CA PRO A 107 15.36 5.22 -9.42
C PRO A 107 14.14 5.26 -8.51
N MET A 108 14.01 6.32 -7.73
CA MET A 108 12.78 6.57 -6.98
C MET A 108 11.66 6.94 -7.96
N CYS A 109 10.57 6.18 -7.92
CA CYS A 109 9.34 6.48 -8.65
C CYS A 109 8.18 6.39 -7.67
N ALA A 110 7.49 7.51 -7.46
CA ALA A 110 6.35 7.57 -6.55
C ALA A 110 5.29 8.54 -7.07
N THR A 111 4.04 8.16 -6.94
CA THR A 111 2.88 8.98 -7.27
C THR A 111 1.91 8.97 -6.09
N TYR A 112 1.43 10.15 -5.69
CA TYR A 112 0.58 10.33 -4.53
C TYR A 112 -0.76 10.97 -4.91
N TYR A 113 -1.82 10.44 -4.31
CA TYR A 113 -3.19 10.96 -4.40
C TYR A 113 -3.68 11.25 -2.98
N LYS A 114 -3.57 12.49 -2.55
CA LYS A 114 -4.01 12.95 -1.21
C LYS A 114 -5.42 13.49 -1.27
N SER A 115 -6.22 13.17 -0.27
CA SER A 115 -7.56 13.73 -0.06
C SER A 115 -7.85 13.95 1.42
N SER A 116 -9.00 14.55 1.72
CA SER A 116 -9.46 14.68 3.12
C SER A 116 -9.72 13.33 3.79
N LYS A 117 -9.94 12.27 3.01
CA LYS A 117 -10.23 10.91 3.50
C LYS A 117 -8.97 10.08 3.75
N GLY A 118 -7.89 10.36 3.04
CA GLY A 118 -6.68 9.57 3.18
C GLY A 118 -5.67 9.79 2.07
N LEU A 119 -4.78 8.82 1.92
CA LEU A 119 -3.69 8.82 0.97
C LEU A 119 -3.65 7.51 0.19
N VAL A 120 -3.53 7.62 -1.13
CA VAL A 120 -3.13 6.52 -1.99
C VAL A 120 -1.73 6.82 -2.51
N SER A 121 -0.80 5.90 -2.33
CA SER A 121 0.53 5.98 -2.90
C SER A 121 0.81 4.81 -3.84
N LEU A 122 1.53 5.10 -4.89
CA LEU A 122 1.99 4.15 -5.90
C LEU A 122 3.49 4.34 -6.06
N GLU A 123 4.27 3.31 -5.78
CA GLU A 123 5.72 3.40 -5.72
C GLU A 123 6.39 2.19 -6.39
N ILE A 124 7.62 2.39 -6.86
CA ILE A 124 8.54 1.28 -7.08
C ILE A 124 9.35 1.13 -5.79
N SER A 125 9.14 0.04 -5.08
CA SER A 125 9.82 -0.24 -3.82
C SER A 125 11.27 -0.65 -4.07
N ASP A 126 12.21 0.11 -3.51
CA ASP A 126 13.64 -0.18 -3.57
C ASP A 126 13.99 -1.46 -2.79
N ASP A 127 13.42 -1.62 -1.62
CA ASP A 127 13.66 -2.78 -0.75
C ASP A 127 13.07 -4.08 -1.30
N MET A 128 11.87 -4.00 -1.85
CA MET A 128 11.11 -5.18 -2.29
C MET A 128 11.28 -5.49 -3.78
N HIS A 129 11.89 -4.59 -4.55
CA HIS A 129 12.04 -4.70 -6.01
C HIS A 129 10.72 -5.02 -6.74
N CYS A 130 9.65 -4.32 -6.35
CA CYS A 130 8.32 -4.48 -6.92
C CYS A 130 7.55 -3.16 -6.94
N VAL A 131 6.45 -3.12 -7.68
CA VAL A 131 5.49 -2.04 -7.58
C VAL A 131 4.66 -2.26 -6.32
N GLU A 132 4.53 -1.22 -5.51
CA GLU A 132 3.79 -1.20 -4.25
C GLU A 132 2.69 -0.14 -4.31
N ILE A 133 1.50 -0.50 -3.86
CA ILE A 133 0.38 0.42 -3.71
C ILE A 133 -0.02 0.42 -2.24
N SER A 134 -0.14 1.61 -1.65
CA SER A 134 -0.60 1.78 -0.28
C SER A 134 -1.90 2.58 -0.24
N PHE A 135 -2.89 2.08 0.49
CA PHE A 135 -4.11 2.78 0.81
C PHE A 135 -4.15 3.07 2.30
N GLN A 136 -4.18 4.35 2.67
CA GLN A 136 -4.27 4.78 4.06
C GLN A 136 -5.56 5.57 4.29
N ASP A 137 -6.35 5.17 5.28
CA ASP A 137 -7.48 5.93 5.78
C ASP A 137 -7.03 6.90 6.88
N LYS A 138 -7.31 8.19 6.70
CA LYS A 138 -6.85 9.24 7.63
C LYS A 138 -7.48 9.11 9.01
N HIS A 139 -8.77 8.87 9.09
CA HIS A 139 -9.48 8.73 10.36
C HIS A 139 -8.99 7.50 11.12
N ASN A 140 -8.90 6.37 10.46
CA ASN A 140 -8.44 5.12 11.08
C ASN A 140 -6.97 5.18 11.48
N ALA A 141 -6.13 5.92 10.75
CA ALA A 141 -4.75 6.17 11.14
C ALA A 141 -4.66 7.01 12.43
N GLU A 142 -5.58 7.94 12.66
CA GLU A 142 -5.67 8.69 13.92
C GLU A 142 -6.11 7.79 15.08
N VAL A 143 -7.05 6.88 14.85
CA VAL A 143 -7.45 5.86 15.85
C VAL A 143 -6.23 5.03 16.25
N MET A 144 -5.45 4.55 15.28
CA MET A 144 -4.23 3.79 15.53
C MET A 144 -3.23 4.57 16.39
N ARG A 145 -3.02 5.86 16.09
CA ARG A 145 -2.08 6.71 16.86
C ARG A 145 -2.52 6.89 18.31
N LYS A 146 -3.82 7.07 18.54
CA LYS A 146 -4.40 7.21 19.89
C LYS A 146 -4.31 5.94 20.72
N GLU A 147 -4.33 4.77 20.07
CA GLU A 147 -4.25 3.48 20.74
C GLU A 147 -2.80 3.03 21.01
N LYS A 148 -1.79 3.66 20.41
CA LYS A 148 -0.40 3.37 20.76
C LYS A 148 -0.15 3.78 22.20
N PRO A 149 0.51 2.90 23.01
CA PRO A 149 0.90 3.33 24.35
C PRO A 149 1.80 4.56 24.21
N GLN A 150 1.48 5.62 24.92
CA GLN A 150 2.36 6.77 25.05
C GLN A 150 3.70 6.23 25.59
N LYS A 151 4.76 6.37 24.83
CA LYS A 151 6.09 6.14 25.36
C LYS A 151 6.25 7.19 26.46
N ASN A 152 6.22 6.75 27.72
CA ASN A 152 6.59 7.60 28.83
C ASN A 152 8.01 8.12 28.51
N VAL A 153 8.09 9.36 28.10
CA VAL A 153 9.36 10.08 28.07
C VAL A 153 9.73 10.22 29.55
N LYS A 154 10.56 9.29 30.03
CA LYS A 154 11.22 9.49 31.31
C LYS A 154 12.02 10.75 31.18
N LYS A 155 11.56 11.77 31.86
CA LYS A 155 12.36 12.97 32.08
C LYS A 155 13.63 12.62 32.86
#